data_85ccc01a5f07b231a7cd82413710325a
#
_entry.id   85ccc01a5f07b231a7cd82413710325a
#
_cell.length_a   1.000
_cell.length_b   1.000
_cell.length_c   1.000
_cell.angle_alpha   90.00
_cell.angle_beta   90.00
_cell.angle_gamma   90.00
#
_symmetry.space_group_name_H-M   'P 1'
#
loop_
_entity.id
_entity.type
_entity.pdbx_description
1 polymer ?
#
loop_
_entity_poly.entity_id
_entity_poly.type
_entity_poly.pdbx_seq_one_letter_code
_entity_poly.pdbx_strand_id
1 'polypeptide(L)'
;MYKRQDNILYLRDISDASKIKTYIEAVEHITLIGGGYIGLEVAAAIIESGKMVTILELEDRILKRVTSEEISNFYHNYHSKKGVDIRCSTGLETIQMEGNKMISVRLTNTETLKTDCLIVGIGAIPNVDLAEAAGIKCNNGIVVDQFCRTSNPHVLAAGDCTFHFNTLLQQNLRLESVPNALAQSKVVSSSILGNDLEYSDFPWFWSDQYDLKLQMAGLSHGFDECFIYGDLNNANFIACYGKNDTLISVDSVNSSKGFMLFKKALSNGPVSYTHLRAHETS
;
A
#
# COMPACT_ATOMS: atom_id res chain seq x y z
N MET A 1 -6.93 -17.06 -21.19
CA MET A 1 -7.43 -15.68 -21.39
C MET A 1 -8.76 -15.57 -20.66
N TYR A 2 -8.77 -15.10 -19.41
CA TYR A 2 -10.02 -14.88 -18.69
C TYR A 2 -10.76 -13.72 -19.40
N LYS A 3 -11.93 -14.01 -19.97
CA LYS A 3 -12.80 -12.97 -20.47
C LYS A 3 -13.11 -12.04 -19.29
N ARG A 4 -12.98 -10.72 -19.47
CA ARG A 4 -13.41 -9.75 -18.46
C ARG A 4 -14.91 -9.92 -18.27
N GLN A 5 -15.30 -10.38 -17.09
CA GLN A 5 -16.70 -10.45 -16.69
C GLN A 5 -17.19 -9.04 -16.34
N ASP A 6 -18.48 -8.80 -16.52
CA ASP A 6 -19.05 -7.46 -16.36
C ASP A 6 -18.97 -6.94 -14.91
N ASN A 7 -18.97 -7.86 -13.94
CA ASN A 7 -18.97 -7.57 -12.51
C ASN A 7 -17.70 -8.01 -11.76
N ILE A 8 -16.58 -8.18 -12.48
CA ILE A 8 -15.26 -8.33 -11.91
C ILE A 8 -14.43 -7.12 -12.32
N LEU A 9 -14.14 -6.27 -11.35
CA LEU A 9 -13.55 -4.96 -11.56
C LEU A 9 -12.13 -4.90 -11.02
N TYR A 10 -11.33 -4.06 -11.61
CA TYR A 10 -9.95 -3.78 -11.21
C TYR A 10 -9.82 -2.27 -11.04
N LEU A 11 -8.98 -1.83 -10.14
CA LEU A 11 -8.69 -0.42 -9.93
C LEU A 11 -7.25 -0.12 -10.37
N ARG A 12 -7.11 0.51 -11.54
CA ARG A 12 -5.81 0.91 -12.06
C ARG A 12 -5.76 2.39 -12.42
N ASP A 13 -6.81 2.90 -13.03
CA ASP A 13 -6.89 4.27 -13.54
C ASP A 13 -8.22 4.94 -13.21
N ILE A 14 -8.36 6.21 -13.60
CA ILE A 14 -9.57 7.01 -13.35
C ILE A 14 -10.81 6.42 -14.04
N SER A 15 -10.63 5.73 -15.18
CA SER A 15 -11.75 5.10 -15.88
C SER A 15 -12.25 3.86 -15.12
N ASP A 16 -11.36 3.11 -14.49
CA ASP A 16 -11.70 2.01 -13.61
C ASP A 16 -12.44 2.50 -12.37
N ALA A 17 -11.94 3.57 -11.73
CA ALA A 17 -12.60 4.21 -10.59
C ALA A 17 -14.02 4.67 -10.95
N SER A 18 -14.21 5.27 -12.12
CA SER A 18 -15.52 5.71 -12.61
C SER A 18 -16.46 4.52 -12.85
N LYS A 19 -15.97 3.43 -13.42
CA LYS A 19 -16.74 2.19 -13.61
C LYS A 19 -17.15 1.58 -12.27
N ILE A 20 -16.22 1.48 -11.31
CA ILE A 20 -16.51 0.98 -9.97
C ILE A 20 -17.60 1.83 -9.35
N LYS A 21 -17.46 3.16 -9.34
CA LYS A 21 -18.45 4.08 -8.79
C LYS A 21 -19.84 3.85 -9.37
N THR A 22 -19.96 3.79 -10.71
CA THR A 22 -21.25 3.54 -11.38
C THR A 22 -21.80 2.16 -11.05
N TYR A 23 -20.92 1.14 -10.99
CA TYR A 23 -21.36 -0.24 -10.77
C TYR A 23 -21.89 -0.46 -9.35
N ILE A 24 -21.22 0.07 -8.34
CA ILE A 24 -21.63 -0.09 -6.92
C ILE A 24 -22.97 0.58 -6.61
N GLU A 25 -23.40 1.58 -7.39
CA GLU A 25 -24.74 2.18 -7.22
C GLU A 25 -25.88 1.19 -7.47
N ALA A 26 -25.67 0.21 -8.36
CA ALA A 26 -26.67 -0.76 -8.81
C ALA A 26 -26.64 -2.11 -8.07
N VAL A 27 -25.74 -2.30 -7.11
CA VAL A 27 -25.53 -3.57 -6.40
C VAL A 27 -25.56 -3.38 -4.90
N GLU A 28 -25.71 -4.47 -4.13
CA GLU A 28 -25.81 -4.40 -2.67
C GLU A 28 -24.60 -5.01 -1.96
N HIS A 29 -24.04 -6.11 -2.49
CA HIS A 29 -22.92 -6.81 -1.86
C HIS A 29 -21.67 -6.83 -2.73
N ILE A 30 -20.62 -6.22 -2.26
CA ILE A 30 -19.33 -6.11 -2.93
C ILE A 30 -18.29 -6.93 -2.16
N THR A 31 -17.54 -7.78 -2.88
CA THR A 31 -16.41 -8.51 -2.32
C THR A 31 -15.10 -7.95 -2.86
N LEU A 32 -14.19 -7.61 -1.96
CA LEU A 32 -12.84 -7.15 -2.28
C LEU A 32 -11.87 -8.31 -2.09
N ILE A 33 -10.94 -8.49 -3.02
CA ILE A 33 -9.85 -9.46 -2.91
C ILE A 33 -8.56 -8.71 -2.62
N GLY A 34 -8.00 -8.92 -1.42
CA GLY A 34 -6.81 -8.28 -0.91
C GLY A 34 -7.08 -7.25 0.18
N GLY A 35 -6.51 -7.49 1.36
CA GLY A 35 -6.58 -6.63 2.55
C GLY A 35 -5.37 -5.68 2.69
N GLY A 36 -4.82 -5.23 1.57
CA GLY A 36 -3.80 -4.17 1.53
C GLY A 36 -4.41 -2.77 1.60
N TYR A 37 -3.58 -1.71 1.57
CA TYR A 37 -4.04 -0.31 1.69
C TYR A 37 -5.15 0.04 0.71
N ILE A 38 -4.98 -0.24 -0.58
CA ILE A 38 -5.98 0.08 -1.61
C ILE A 38 -7.29 -0.67 -1.34
N GLY A 39 -7.22 -1.95 -0.97
CA GLY A 39 -8.41 -2.74 -0.64
C GLY A 39 -9.18 -2.15 0.53
N LEU A 40 -8.50 -1.71 1.58
CA LEU A 40 -9.10 -1.07 2.75
C LEU A 40 -9.67 0.32 2.44
N GLU A 41 -8.98 1.13 1.64
CA GLU A 41 -9.49 2.45 1.18
C GLU A 41 -10.77 2.30 0.36
N VAL A 42 -10.78 1.34 -0.57
CA VAL A 42 -11.97 1.03 -1.38
C VAL A 42 -13.10 0.51 -0.49
N ALA A 43 -12.80 -0.38 0.47
CA ALA A 43 -13.79 -0.86 1.44
C ALA A 43 -14.39 0.28 2.26
N ALA A 44 -13.56 1.21 2.76
CA ALA A 44 -14.01 2.38 3.50
C ALA A 44 -14.97 3.24 2.68
N ALA A 45 -14.62 3.55 1.43
CA ALA A 45 -15.46 4.34 0.55
C ALA A 45 -16.80 3.66 0.20
N ILE A 46 -16.80 2.34 0.04
CA ILE A 46 -18.01 1.58 -0.34
C ILE A 46 -18.94 1.43 0.86
N ILE A 47 -18.41 1.07 2.05
CA ILE A 47 -19.26 0.89 3.24
C ILE A 47 -19.96 2.19 3.67
N GLU A 48 -19.31 3.35 3.48
CA GLU A 48 -19.92 4.65 3.73
C GLU A 48 -21.06 4.99 2.78
N SER A 49 -21.12 4.33 1.61
CA SER A 49 -22.28 4.44 0.70
C SER A 49 -23.47 3.53 1.07
N GLY A 50 -23.37 2.82 2.21
CA GLY A 50 -24.45 1.96 2.73
C GLY A 50 -24.52 0.57 2.12
N LYS A 51 -23.47 0.11 1.43
CA LYS A 51 -23.39 -1.21 0.81
C LYS A 51 -22.76 -2.23 1.74
N MET A 52 -23.04 -3.51 1.54
CA MET A 52 -22.35 -4.61 2.24
C MET A 52 -20.97 -4.86 1.61
N VAL A 53 -19.96 -4.97 2.44
CA VAL A 53 -18.59 -5.19 1.99
C VAL A 53 -17.98 -6.38 2.70
N THR A 54 -17.44 -7.33 1.91
CA THR A 54 -16.59 -8.43 2.40
C THR A 54 -15.19 -8.28 1.84
N ILE A 55 -14.17 -8.37 2.67
CA ILE A 55 -12.75 -8.45 2.25
C ILE A 55 -12.27 -9.88 2.41
N LEU A 56 -11.71 -10.45 1.35
CA LEU A 56 -11.00 -11.73 1.37
C LEU A 56 -9.50 -11.46 1.39
N GLU A 57 -8.82 -11.90 2.44
CA GLU A 57 -7.37 -11.79 2.58
C GLU A 57 -6.77 -13.19 2.75
N LEU A 58 -5.80 -13.52 1.89
CA LEU A 58 -5.15 -14.83 1.90
C LEU A 58 -4.23 -15.02 3.11
N GLU A 59 -3.62 -13.92 3.57
CA GLU A 59 -2.80 -13.91 4.77
C GLU A 59 -3.66 -14.02 6.05
N ASP A 60 -3.04 -14.35 7.17
CA ASP A 60 -3.69 -14.49 8.48
C ASP A 60 -4.18 -13.16 9.08
N ARG A 61 -3.73 -12.03 8.52
CA ARG A 61 -4.15 -10.68 8.89
C ARG A 61 -4.05 -9.70 7.72
N ILE A 62 -4.85 -8.65 7.73
CA ILE A 62 -4.76 -7.55 6.77
C ILE A 62 -3.43 -6.78 6.96
N LEU A 63 -2.94 -6.10 5.93
CA LEU A 63 -1.70 -5.30 5.95
C LEU A 63 -0.44 -6.07 6.40
N LYS A 64 -0.45 -7.41 6.44
CA LYS A 64 0.62 -8.25 7.00
C LYS A 64 2.02 -7.92 6.47
N ARG A 65 2.13 -7.62 5.19
CA ARG A 65 3.41 -7.40 4.52
C ARG A 65 4.03 -6.03 4.81
N VAL A 66 3.27 -5.12 5.42
CA VAL A 66 3.63 -3.68 5.47
C VAL A 66 3.55 -3.07 6.85
N THR A 67 2.99 -3.77 7.85
CA THR A 67 2.83 -3.22 9.19
C THR A 67 2.89 -4.30 10.27
N SER A 68 2.94 -3.91 11.54
CA SER A 68 2.91 -4.80 12.70
C SER A 68 1.54 -5.43 12.93
N GLU A 69 1.48 -6.40 13.85
CA GLU A 69 0.25 -7.05 14.24
C GLU A 69 -0.70 -6.07 14.96
N GLU A 70 -0.17 -5.19 15.79
CA GLU A 70 -0.93 -4.18 16.53
C GLU A 70 -1.68 -3.23 15.58
N ILE A 71 -1.00 -2.74 14.56
CA ILE A 71 -1.60 -1.87 13.54
C ILE A 71 -2.61 -2.63 12.70
N SER A 72 -2.27 -3.85 12.30
CA SER A 72 -3.17 -4.74 11.58
C SER A 72 -4.47 -4.98 12.36
N ASN A 73 -4.36 -5.31 13.64
CA ASN A 73 -5.49 -5.54 14.53
C ASN A 73 -6.31 -4.27 14.76
N PHE A 74 -5.65 -3.12 14.89
CA PHE A 74 -6.33 -1.82 15.00
C PHE A 74 -7.21 -1.57 13.77
N TYR A 75 -6.66 -1.68 12.54
CA TYR A 75 -7.42 -1.49 11.31
C TYR A 75 -8.50 -2.54 11.10
N HIS A 76 -8.20 -3.81 11.40
CA HIS A 76 -9.19 -4.89 11.34
C HIS A 76 -10.41 -4.56 12.22
N ASN A 77 -10.19 -4.21 13.47
CA ASN A 77 -11.24 -3.87 14.41
C ASN A 77 -12.01 -2.60 14.00
N TYR A 78 -11.30 -1.61 13.44
CA TYR A 78 -11.93 -0.37 13.01
C TYR A 78 -12.88 -0.60 11.82
N HIS A 79 -12.43 -1.29 10.78
CA HIS A 79 -13.26 -1.67 9.64
C HIS A 79 -14.44 -2.57 10.05
N SER A 80 -14.22 -3.56 10.93
CA SER A 80 -15.28 -4.44 11.42
C SER A 80 -16.34 -3.67 12.19
N LYS A 81 -15.95 -2.68 13.01
CA LYS A 81 -16.91 -1.79 13.71
C LYS A 81 -17.72 -0.92 12.73
N LYS A 82 -17.18 -0.60 11.56
CA LYS A 82 -17.90 0.09 10.49
C LYS A 82 -18.80 -0.84 9.67
N GLY A 83 -18.78 -2.15 9.91
CA GLY A 83 -19.62 -3.14 9.26
C GLY A 83 -18.97 -3.92 8.11
N VAL A 84 -17.65 -3.79 7.91
CA VAL A 84 -16.92 -4.57 6.90
C VAL A 84 -16.69 -5.99 7.43
N ASP A 85 -17.07 -7.02 6.66
CA ASP A 85 -16.79 -8.42 6.92
C ASP A 85 -15.38 -8.77 6.41
N ILE A 86 -14.41 -8.90 7.32
CA ILE A 86 -13.01 -9.21 6.97
C ILE A 86 -12.74 -10.69 7.23
N ARG A 87 -12.35 -11.41 6.19
CA ARG A 87 -12.05 -12.84 6.21
C ARG A 87 -10.59 -13.08 5.87
N CYS A 88 -9.76 -13.18 6.89
CA CYS A 88 -8.35 -13.54 6.77
C CYS A 88 -8.19 -15.06 6.57
N SER A 89 -7.00 -15.50 6.13
CA SER A 89 -6.69 -16.90 5.77
C SER A 89 -7.71 -17.50 4.79
N THR A 90 -8.32 -16.64 3.95
CA THR A 90 -9.41 -17.00 3.05
C THR A 90 -9.14 -16.43 1.66
N GLY A 91 -8.97 -17.32 0.69
CA GLY A 91 -8.80 -16.97 -0.72
C GLY A 91 -10.02 -17.32 -1.55
N LEU A 92 -10.05 -16.81 -2.78
CA LEU A 92 -10.99 -17.19 -3.81
C LEU A 92 -10.48 -18.46 -4.52
N GLU A 93 -11.29 -19.53 -4.54
CA GLU A 93 -10.97 -20.77 -5.23
C GLU A 93 -11.54 -20.78 -6.65
N THR A 94 -12.84 -20.55 -6.79
CA THR A 94 -13.53 -20.53 -8.10
C THR A 94 -14.65 -19.48 -8.14
N ILE A 95 -15.00 -19.09 -9.35
CA ILE A 95 -16.08 -18.15 -9.64
C ILE A 95 -17.21 -18.88 -10.33
N GLN A 96 -18.44 -18.77 -9.82
CA GLN A 96 -19.63 -19.32 -10.45
C GLN A 96 -20.26 -18.27 -11.35
N MET A 97 -20.51 -18.66 -12.58
CA MET A 97 -20.99 -17.78 -13.64
C MET A 97 -22.40 -18.17 -14.09
N GLU A 98 -23.21 -17.15 -14.40
CA GLU A 98 -24.43 -17.28 -15.18
C GLU A 98 -24.31 -16.36 -16.40
N GLY A 99 -24.14 -16.96 -17.58
CA GLY A 99 -23.77 -16.20 -18.77
C GLY A 99 -22.41 -15.50 -18.61
N ASN A 100 -22.42 -14.16 -18.74
CA ASN A 100 -21.21 -13.32 -18.58
C ASN A 100 -21.14 -12.63 -17.19
N LYS A 101 -22.05 -12.97 -16.28
CA LYS A 101 -22.13 -12.38 -14.95
C LYS A 101 -21.72 -13.41 -13.89
N MET A 102 -20.84 -13.02 -12.99
CA MET A 102 -20.56 -13.77 -11.77
C MET A 102 -21.76 -13.65 -10.82
N ILE A 103 -22.16 -14.77 -10.22
CA ILE A 103 -23.28 -14.85 -9.27
C ILE A 103 -22.84 -15.24 -7.85
N SER A 104 -21.73 -15.92 -7.74
CA SER A 104 -21.13 -16.28 -6.45
C SER A 104 -19.67 -16.66 -6.60
N VAL A 105 -18.97 -16.75 -5.48
CA VAL A 105 -17.58 -17.23 -5.41
C VAL A 105 -17.48 -18.37 -4.41
N ARG A 106 -16.68 -19.39 -4.77
CA ARG A 106 -16.28 -20.44 -3.83
C ARG A 106 -14.96 -20.05 -3.21
N LEU A 107 -14.90 -20.15 -1.90
CA LEU A 107 -13.75 -19.81 -1.10
C LEU A 107 -12.87 -21.03 -0.81
N THR A 108 -11.62 -20.83 -0.44
CA THR A 108 -10.66 -21.90 -0.10
C THR A 108 -11.10 -22.74 1.09
N ASN A 109 -11.96 -22.22 1.97
CA ASN A 109 -12.59 -22.94 3.08
C ASN A 109 -13.85 -23.73 2.67
N THR A 110 -14.12 -23.88 1.36
CA THR A 110 -15.28 -24.55 0.74
C THR A 110 -16.62 -23.81 0.85
N GLU A 111 -16.68 -22.68 1.53
CA GLU A 111 -17.89 -21.85 1.59
C GLU A 111 -18.21 -21.22 0.22
N THR A 112 -19.49 -21.06 -0.05
CA THR A 112 -19.95 -20.28 -1.22
C THR A 112 -20.50 -18.95 -0.76
N LEU A 113 -19.83 -17.86 -1.16
CA LEU A 113 -20.24 -16.50 -0.87
C LEU A 113 -21.02 -15.92 -2.07
N LYS A 114 -22.27 -15.55 -1.84
CA LYS A 114 -23.05 -14.76 -2.82
C LYS A 114 -22.54 -13.33 -2.79
N THR A 115 -22.24 -12.79 -3.96
CA THR A 115 -21.77 -11.41 -4.10
C THR A 115 -22.15 -10.89 -5.49
N ASP A 116 -22.47 -9.62 -5.58
CA ASP A 116 -22.88 -9.00 -6.83
C ASP A 116 -21.71 -8.51 -7.67
N CYS A 117 -20.60 -8.19 -6.99
CA CYS A 117 -19.42 -7.60 -7.61
C CYS A 117 -18.14 -8.06 -6.91
N LEU A 118 -17.10 -8.33 -7.68
CA LEU A 118 -15.73 -8.48 -7.20
C LEU A 118 -14.89 -7.28 -7.58
N ILE A 119 -14.12 -6.75 -6.64
CA ILE A 119 -13.05 -5.80 -6.92
C ILE A 119 -11.72 -6.43 -6.52
N VAL A 120 -10.78 -6.49 -7.46
CA VAL A 120 -9.50 -7.20 -7.27
C VAL A 120 -8.40 -6.21 -6.97
N GLY A 121 -7.83 -6.30 -5.76
CA GLY A 121 -6.78 -5.42 -5.24
C GLY A 121 -5.56 -6.17 -4.69
N ILE A 122 -5.01 -7.11 -5.48
CA ILE A 122 -3.91 -8.01 -5.05
C ILE A 122 -2.50 -7.47 -5.36
N GLY A 123 -2.37 -6.18 -5.64
CA GLY A 123 -1.13 -5.51 -5.97
C GLY A 123 -1.02 -5.11 -7.44
N ALA A 124 0.03 -4.35 -7.75
CA ALA A 124 0.28 -3.83 -9.09
C ALA A 124 1.57 -4.40 -9.67
N ILE A 125 1.54 -4.67 -10.97
CA ILE A 125 2.72 -5.04 -11.75
C ILE A 125 3.20 -3.78 -12.48
N PRO A 126 4.50 -3.42 -12.40
CA PRO A 126 5.02 -2.26 -13.11
C PRO A 126 4.94 -2.47 -14.63
N ASN A 127 4.53 -1.45 -15.37
CA ASN A 127 4.49 -1.50 -16.82
C ASN A 127 5.92 -1.30 -17.37
N VAL A 128 6.61 -2.36 -17.68
CA VAL A 128 8.00 -2.35 -18.17
C VAL A 128 8.15 -2.80 -19.62
N ASP A 129 7.10 -3.28 -20.26
CA ASP A 129 7.12 -3.90 -21.60
C ASP A 129 7.82 -3.02 -22.65
N LEU A 130 7.56 -1.70 -22.64
CA LEU A 130 8.18 -0.77 -23.55
C LEU A 130 9.69 -0.63 -23.31
N ALA A 131 10.11 -0.63 -22.04
CA ALA A 131 11.52 -0.54 -21.66
C ALA A 131 12.26 -1.83 -22.04
N GLU A 132 11.66 -3.00 -21.78
CA GLU A 132 12.20 -4.30 -22.15
C GLU A 132 12.33 -4.45 -23.66
N ALA A 133 11.32 -4.05 -24.43
CA ALA A 133 11.36 -4.06 -25.90
C ALA A 133 12.45 -3.12 -26.45
N ALA A 134 12.80 -2.06 -25.72
CA ALA A 134 13.90 -1.16 -26.04
C ALA A 134 15.27 -1.65 -25.55
N GLY A 135 15.37 -2.83 -24.94
CA GLY A 135 16.61 -3.39 -24.40
C GLY A 135 17.10 -2.68 -23.13
N ILE A 136 16.21 -1.96 -22.42
CA ILE A 136 16.52 -1.29 -21.15
C ILE A 136 16.46 -2.33 -20.04
N LYS A 137 17.43 -2.27 -19.12
CA LYS A 137 17.50 -3.20 -17.97
C LYS A 137 16.29 -3.01 -17.05
N CYS A 138 15.57 -4.11 -16.79
CA CYS A 138 14.45 -4.18 -15.86
C CYS A 138 14.69 -5.26 -14.80
N ASN A 139 14.22 -5.01 -13.55
CA ASN A 139 14.18 -5.96 -12.43
C ASN A 139 13.17 -5.47 -11.41
N ASN A 140 12.00 -6.07 -11.31
CA ASN A 140 10.89 -5.55 -10.52
C ASN A 140 10.58 -4.07 -10.80
N GLY A 141 10.82 -3.62 -12.02
CA GLY A 141 10.72 -2.23 -12.49
C GLY A 141 11.90 -1.85 -13.38
N ILE A 142 11.86 -0.67 -13.98
CA ILE A 142 12.94 -0.12 -14.82
C ILE A 142 14.10 0.26 -13.88
N VAL A 143 15.27 -0.35 -14.10
CA VAL A 143 16.46 -0.07 -13.27
C VAL A 143 16.99 1.32 -13.61
N VAL A 144 17.11 2.17 -12.58
CA VAL A 144 17.66 3.52 -12.69
C VAL A 144 18.77 3.77 -11.68
N ASP A 145 19.69 4.67 -12.00
CA ASP A 145 20.70 5.19 -11.10
C ASP A 145 20.14 6.33 -10.20
N GLN A 146 21.01 6.94 -9.38
CA GLN A 146 20.63 8.05 -8.50
C GLN A 146 20.20 9.32 -9.25
N PHE A 147 20.41 9.40 -10.55
CA PHE A 147 19.97 10.50 -11.41
C PHE A 147 18.74 10.14 -12.23
N CYS A 148 18.07 9.03 -11.91
CA CYS A 148 16.94 8.46 -12.65
C CYS A 148 17.28 8.09 -14.12
N ARG A 149 18.56 7.86 -14.44
CA ARG A 149 19.02 7.40 -15.75
C ARG A 149 18.91 5.88 -15.85
N THR A 150 18.40 5.39 -16.97
CA THR A 150 18.32 3.94 -17.25
C THR A 150 19.64 3.40 -17.80
N SER A 151 19.67 2.13 -18.15
CA SER A 151 20.82 1.53 -18.87
C SER A 151 21.06 2.14 -20.27
N ASN A 152 20.09 2.88 -20.81
CA ASN A 152 20.27 3.70 -21.99
C ASN A 152 20.41 5.17 -21.57
N PRO A 153 21.56 5.85 -21.85
CA PRO A 153 21.83 7.20 -21.37
C PRO A 153 20.85 8.28 -21.90
N HIS A 154 20.08 7.97 -22.94
CA HIS A 154 19.09 8.86 -23.54
C HIS A 154 17.66 8.63 -22.99
N VAL A 155 17.50 7.68 -22.07
CA VAL A 155 16.19 7.34 -21.49
C VAL A 155 16.25 7.48 -19.98
N LEU A 156 15.30 8.23 -19.44
CA LEU A 156 15.08 8.43 -18.01
C LEU A 156 13.77 7.77 -17.61
N ALA A 157 13.67 7.35 -16.34
CA ALA A 157 12.43 6.82 -15.79
C ALA A 157 12.20 7.34 -14.37
N ALA A 158 10.92 7.54 -14.00
CA ALA A 158 10.52 8.03 -12.69
C ALA A 158 9.19 7.42 -12.22
N GLY A 159 8.97 7.40 -10.92
CA GLY A 159 7.72 6.96 -10.27
C GLY A 159 7.66 5.45 -10.04
N ASP A 160 6.45 4.94 -9.92
CA ASP A 160 6.12 3.58 -9.45
C ASP A 160 6.70 2.44 -10.30
N CYS A 161 7.06 2.73 -11.55
CA CYS A 161 7.66 1.76 -12.46
C CYS A 161 9.19 1.64 -12.31
N THR A 162 9.84 2.42 -11.45
CA THR A 162 11.29 2.41 -11.30
C THR A 162 11.77 1.50 -10.19
N PHE A 163 12.94 0.89 -10.40
CA PHE A 163 13.68 0.12 -9.41
C PHE A 163 15.06 0.76 -9.23
N HIS A 164 15.36 1.26 -8.04
CA HIS A 164 16.55 2.05 -7.76
C HIS A 164 17.22 1.66 -6.45
N PHE A 165 18.51 1.98 -6.31
CA PHE A 165 19.20 1.88 -5.04
C PHE A 165 18.90 3.11 -4.17
N ASN A 166 18.33 2.89 -2.98
CA ASN A 166 18.11 3.95 -2.01
C ASN A 166 19.32 4.06 -1.08
N THR A 167 19.99 5.20 -1.12
CA THR A 167 21.24 5.43 -0.38
C THR A 167 21.03 5.56 1.13
N LEU A 168 19.87 6.01 1.58
CA LEU A 168 19.53 6.14 2.99
C LEU A 168 19.23 4.78 3.63
N LEU A 169 18.55 3.90 2.91
CA LEU A 169 18.18 2.56 3.37
C LEU A 169 19.16 1.46 2.92
N GLN A 170 20.17 1.81 2.12
CA GLN A 170 21.21 0.88 1.61
C GLN A 170 20.64 -0.38 0.92
N GLN A 171 19.56 -0.23 0.16
CA GLN A 171 18.92 -1.35 -0.54
C GLN A 171 18.24 -0.90 -1.84
N ASN A 172 18.02 -1.88 -2.73
CA ASN A 172 17.25 -1.64 -3.94
C ASN A 172 15.76 -1.70 -3.66
N LEU A 173 15.01 -0.72 -4.14
CA LEU A 173 13.59 -0.53 -3.89
C LEU A 173 12.81 -0.20 -5.15
N ARG A 174 11.55 -0.61 -5.17
CA ARG A 174 10.49 -0.04 -6.00
C ARG A 174 9.45 0.56 -5.06
N LEU A 175 9.26 1.87 -5.14
CA LEU A 175 8.38 2.62 -4.26
C LEU A 175 7.17 3.11 -5.04
N GLU A 176 6.00 2.60 -4.67
CA GLU A 176 4.71 2.98 -5.25
C GLU A 176 4.08 4.09 -4.38
N SER A 177 4.54 5.33 -4.58
CA SER A 177 4.02 6.45 -3.80
C SER A 177 4.13 7.78 -4.52
N VAL A 178 3.15 8.66 -4.30
CA VAL A 178 3.17 10.03 -4.83
C VAL A 178 4.42 10.81 -4.41
N PRO A 179 4.90 10.74 -3.14
CA PRO A 179 6.14 11.39 -2.76
C PRO A 179 7.36 10.93 -3.58
N ASN A 180 7.51 9.63 -3.78
CA ASN A 180 8.58 9.08 -4.61
C ASN A 180 8.49 9.58 -6.06
N ALA A 181 7.30 9.53 -6.66
CA ALA A 181 7.10 10.00 -8.03
C ALA A 181 7.45 11.49 -8.18
N LEU A 182 7.06 12.33 -7.23
CA LEU A 182 7.39 13.75 -7.21
C LEU A 182 8.89 14.01 -7.01
N ALA A 183 9.55 13.27 -6.13
CA ALA A 183 10.99 13.41 -5.89
C ALA A 183 11.78 13.00 -7.13
N GLN A 184 11.49 11.84 -7.70
CA GLN A 184 12.16 11.37 -8.92
C GLN A 184 11.87 12.28 -10.12
N SER A 185 10.67 12.86 -10.25
CA SER A 185 10.38 13.80 -11.33
C SER A 185 11.24 15.06 -11.30
N LYS A 186 11.59 15.57 -10.10
CA LYS A 186 12.52 16.67 -9.92
C LYS A 186 13.93 16.28 -10.37
N VAL A 187 14.37 15.06 -10.02
CA VAL A 187 15.66 14.52 -10.44
C VAL A 187 15.73 14.38 -11.96
N VAL A 188 14.69 13.79 -12.58
CA VAL A 188 14.58 13.68 -14.04
C VAL A 188 14.64 15.06 -14.72
N SER A 189 13.88 16.03 -14.20
CA SER A 189 13.88 17.41 -14.75
C SER A 189 15.27 18.02 -14.67
N SER A 190 15.98 17.82 -13.55
CA SER A 190 17.35 18.31 -13.36
C SER A 190 18.31 17.65 -14.34
N SER A 191 18.23 16.31 -14.52
CA SER A 191 19.05 15.56 -15.48
C SER A 191 18.83 16.02 -16.93
N ILE A 192 17.59 16.32 -17.32
CA ILE A 192 17.26 16.86 -18.66
C ILE A 192 17.89 18.25 -18.88
N LEU A 193 17.96 19.06 -17.84
CA LEU A 193 18.58 20.40 -17.88
C LEU A 193 20.12 20.36 -17.78
N GLY A 194 20.72 19.16 -17.71
CA GLY A 194 22.16 19.00 -17.61
C GLY A 194 22.73 19.27 -16.21
N ASN A 195 21.90 19.21 -15.19
CA ASN A 195 22.32 19.35 -13.78
C ASN A 195 22.33 17.98 -13.11
N ASP A 196 23.22 17.78 -12.14
CA ASP A 196 23.35 16.55 -11.36
C ASP A 196 22.66 16.70 -9.99
N LEU A 197 21.34 16.50 -9.96
CA LEU A 197 20.59 16.35 -8.71
C LEU A 197 20.44 14.86 -8.41
N GLU A 198 20.96 14.42 -7.28
CA GLU A 198 20.82 13.03 -6.85
C GLU A 198 19.48 12.79 -6.14
N TYR A 199 18.88 11.64 -6.40
CA TYR A 199 17.75 11.14 -5.63
C TYR A 199 18.22 10.66 -4.26
N SER A 200 17.74 11.33 -3.22
CA SER A 200 18.11 11.03 -1.82
C SER A 200 16.92 11.12 -0.85
N ASP A 201 15.70 11.00 -1.34
CA ASP A 201 14.51 11.13 -0.50
C ASP A 201 14.33 9.92 0.41
N PHE A 202 13.96 10.19 1.67
CA PHE A 202 13.56 9.16 2.61
C PHE A 202 12.15 8.66 2.27
N PRO A 203 11.91 7.35 2.12
CA PRO A 203 10.63 6.82 1.72
C PRO A 203 9.53 7.17 2.73
N TRP A 204 8.42 7.68 2.22
CA TRP A 204 7.21 7.87 3.00
C TRP A 204 5.98 7.84 2.11
N PHE A 205 4.83 7.49 2.68
CA PHE A 205 3.54 7.56 2.00
C PHE A 205 2.40 7.67 3.01
N TRP A 206 1.15 7.70 2.54
CA TRP A 206 -0.03 7.77 3.39
C TRP A 206 -1.17 6.93 2.84
N SER A 207 -2.14 6.65 3.71
CA SER A 207 -3.42 6.03 3.38
C SER A 207 -4.51 6.71 4.21
N ASP A 208 -5.56 7.16 3.56
CA ASP A 208 -6.71 7.79 4.20
C ASP A 208 -7.89 6.80 4.18
N GLN A 209 -8.38 6.40 5.35
CA GLN A 209 -9.48 5.44 5.49
C GLN A 209 -10.45 5.98 6.53
N TYR A 210 -11.67 6.32 6.14
CA TYR A 210 -12.63 7.02 7.01
C TYR A 210 -12.04 8.34 7.54
N ASP A 211 -12.05 8.51 8.87
CA ASP A 211 -11.41 9.58 9.63
C ASP A 211 -9.98 9.25 10.09
N LEU A 212 -9.42 8.13 9.64
CA LEU A 212 -8.06 7.71 9.94
C LEU A 212 -7.10 8.19 8.87
N LYS A 213 -6.15 9.02 9.28
CA LYS A 213 -5.02 9.44 8.46
C LYS A 213 -3.78 8.65 8.87
N LEU A 214 -3.45 7.61 8.11
CA LEU A 214 -2.23 6.84 8.29
C LEU A 214 -1.09 7.50 7.50
N GLN A 215 0.02 7.78 8.17
CA GLN A 215 1.22 8.30 7.54
C GLN A 215 2.39 7.39 7.93
N MET A 216 3.18 6.95 6.95
CA MET A 216 4.26 5.99 7.14
C MET A 216 5.56 6.57 6.63
N ALA A 217 6.64 6.41 7.40
CA ALA A 217 7.99 6.83 7.01
C ALA A 217 8.99 5.70 7.30
N GLY A 218 9.84 5.39 6.33
CA GLY A 218 10.72 4.23 6.35
C GLY A 218 10.03 2.96 5.86
N LEU A 219 10.68 1.82 6.08
CA LEU A 219 10.18 0.50 5.75
C LEU A 219 10.25 -0.38 6.99
N SER A 220 9.12 -0.91 7.43
CA SER A 220 9.02 -1.75 8.63
C SER A 220 9.53 -3.18 8.43
N HIS A 221 9.85 -3.59 7.19
CA HIS A 221 10.25 -4.98 6.90
C HIS A 221 11.45 -5.44 7.73
N GLY A 222 11.25 -6.54 8.44
CA GLY A 222 12.30 -7.16 9.28
C GLY A 222 12.59 -6.40 10.57
N PHE A 223 11.62 -5.66 11.14
CA PHE A 223 11.71 -5.11 12.48
C PHE A 223 11.77 -6.23 13.54
N ASP A 224 12.43 -5.94 14.65
CA ASP A 224 12.53 -6.85 15.80
C ASP A 224 11.48 -6.52 16.86
N GLU A 225 11.15 -5.23 17.00
CA GLU A 225 10.28 -4.68 18.03
C GLU A 225 9.38 -3.59 17.47
N CYS A 226 8.16 -3.49 18.00
CA CYS A 226 7.20 -2.43 17.71
C CYS A 226 6.75 -1.79 19.00
N PHE A 227 6.80 -0.45 19.08
CA PHE A 227 6.36 0.35 20.22
C PHE A 227 5.24 1.26 19.81
N ILE A 228 4.19 1.35 20.64
CA ILE A 228 3.07 2.24 20.40
C ILE A 228 3.15 3.46 21.34
N TYR A 229 3.15 4.65 20.75
CA TYR A 229 3.04 5.91 21.46
C TYR A 229 1.70 6.54 21.20
N GLY A 230 1.01 6.93 22.25
CA GLY A 230 -0.31 7.55 22.16
C GLY A 230 -1.43 6.60 22.52
N ASP A 231 -2.63 6.84 22.02
CA ASP A 231 -3.84 6.14 22.42
C ASP A 231 -4.52 5.46 21.22
N LEU A 232 -4.44 4.13 21.19
CA LEU A 232 -5.12 3.29 20.19
C LEU A 232 -6.65 3.45 20.24
N ASN A 233 -7.23 3.67 21.44
CA ASN A 233 -8.69 3.79 21.58
C ASN A 233 -9.22 5.09 20.96
N ASN A 234 -8.44 6.16 21.05
CA ASN A 234 -8.75 7.46 20.46
C ASN A 234 -8.19 7.63 19.03
N ALA A 235 -7.65 6.54 18.45
CA ALA A 235 -7.05 6.56 17.11
C ALA A 235 -6.05 7.73 16.92
N ASN A 236 -5.21 7.97 17.92
CA ASN A 236 -4.17 9.00 17.88
C ASN A 236 -2.88 8.43 18.47
N PHE A 237 -2.05 7.83 17.62
CA PHE A 237 -0.87 7.11 18.05
C PHE A 237 0.19 7.02 16.95
N ILE A 238 1.39 6.59 17.35
CA ILE A 238 2.51 6.29 16.46
C ILE A 238 3.06 4.92 16.83
N ALA A 239 3.12 4.01 15.86
CA ALA A 239 3.88 2.78 15.95
C ALA A 239 5.32 3.04 15.47
N CYS A 240 6.29 2.75 16.31
CA CYS A 240 7.71 2.86 16.04
C CYS A 240 8.30 1.47 15.86
N TYR A 241 8.97 1.23 14.75
CA TYR A 241 9.56 -0.05 14.40
C TYR A 241 11.08 0.00 14.63
N GLY A 242 11.56 -0.84 15.52
CA GLY A 242 12.98 -0.96 15.86
C GLY A 242 13.62 -2.19 15.23
N LYS A 243 14.92 -2.06 14.92
CA LYS A 243 15.78 -3.16 14.49
C LYS A 243 17.19 -2.93 14.99
N ASN A 244 17.75 -3.89 15.75
CA ASN A 244 19.08 -3.78 16.30
C ASN A 244 19.31 -2.43 17.02
N ASP A 245 18.43 -2.08 17.96
CA ASP A 245 18.41 -0.82 18.73
C ASP A 245 18.33 0.47 17.89
N THR A 246 17.97 0.36 16.62
CA THR A 246 17.80 1.51 15.71
C THR A 246 16.38 1.59 15.20
N LEU A 247 15.79 2.78 15.24
CA LEU A 247 14.49 3.06 14.64
C LEU A 247 14.61 3.00 13.11
N ILE A 248 13.82 2.15 12.46
CA ILE A 248 13.84 1.96 11.00
C ILE A 248 12.63 2.54 10.29
N SER A 249 11.49 2.59 10.95
CA SER A 249 10.27 3.18 10.39
C SER A 249 9.28 3.57 11.47
N VAL A 250 8.28 4.35 11.06
CA VAL A 250 7.12 4.71 11.89
C VAL A 250 5.84 4.69 11.05
N ASP A 251 4.75 4.24 11.68
CA ASP A 251 3.38 4.38 11.21
C ASP A 251 2.61 5.29 12.17
N SER A 252 2.06 6.38 11.69
CA SER A 252 1.35 7.36 12.50
C SER A 252 -0.12 7.41 12.11
N VAL A 253 -1.00 7.22 13.06
CA VAL A 253 -2.45 7.39 12.88
C VAL A 253 -2.88 8.67 13.56
N ASN A 254 -3.42 9.62 12.77
CA ASN A 254 -3.93 10.93 13.21
C ASN A 254 -2.95 11.79 14.04
N SER A 255 -1.65 11.46 14.07
CA SER A 255 -0.61 12.17 14.81
C SER A 255 0.40 12.87 13.88
N SER A 256 -0.08 13.75 13.00
CA SER A 256 0.74 14.38 11.95
C SER A 256 1.93 15.17 12.49
N LYS A 257 1.83 15.80 13.66
CA LYS A 257 2.97 16.50 14.29
C LYS A 257 4.07 15.53 14.70
N GLY A 258 3.69 14.43 15.35
CA GLY A 258 4.62 13.35 15.72
C GLY A 258 5.24 12.72 14.49
N PHE A 259 4.44 12.42 13.45
CA PHE A 259 4.93 11.91 12.18
C PHE A 259 6.04 12.78 11.59
N MET A 260 5.85 14.10 11.53
CA MET A 260 6.84 15.02 10.98
C MET A 260 8.15 15.03 11.76
N LEU A 261 8.09 14.90 13.10
CA LEU A 261 9.28 14.81 13.94
C LEU A 261 10.06 13.51 13.68
N PHE A 262 9.38 12.37 13.69
CA PHE A 262 10.01 11.07 13.43
C PHE A 262 10.54 10.96 11.99
N LYS A 263 9.77 11.38 11.00
CA LYS A 263 10.24 11.41 9.60
C LYS A 263 11.51 12.23 9.45
N LYS A 264 11.57 13.43 10.06
CA LYS A 264 12.77 14.27 10.04
C LYS A 264 13.95 13.59 10.74
N ALA A 265 13.72 12.96 11.88
CA ALA A 265 14.77 12.23 12.60
C ALA A 265 15.34 11.08 11.74
N LEU A 266 14.47 10.23 11.18
CA LEU A 266 14.85 9.12 10.31
C LEU A 266 15.59 9.58 9.03
N SER A 267 15.20 10.71 8.45
CA SER A 267 15.86 11.27 7.26
C SER A 267 17.28 11.79 7.53
N ASN A 268 17.60 12.10 8.80
CA ASN A 268 18.92 12.62 9.21
C ASN A 268 19.92 11.51 9.58
N GLY A 269 19.52 10.24 9.55
CA GLY A 269 20.37 9.10 9.86
C GLY A 269 19.84 8.21 10.97
N PRO A 270 20.62 7.24 11.44
CA PRO A 270 20.20 6.29 12.46
C PRO A 270 19.74 6.97 13.76
N VAL A 271 18.58 6.57 14.26
CA VAL A 271 18.00 7.06 15.52
C VAL A 271 18.00 5.91 16.52
N SER A 272 18.75 6.06 17.63
CA SER A 272 18.62 5.11 18.74
C SER A 272 17.26 5.29 19.42
N TYR A 273 16.53 4.20 19.62
CA TYR A 273 15.24 4.24 20.30
C TYR A 273 15.30 3.76 21.75
N THR A 274 16.49 3.54 22.32
CA THR A 274 16.66 3.09 23.71
C THR A 274 15.96 4.00 24.73
N HIS A 275 15.87 5.31 24.44
CA HIS A 275 15.13 6.26 25.26
C HIS A 275 13.60 6.15 25.10
N LEU A 276 13.13 5.59 24.00
CA LEU A 276 11.71 5.45 23.73
C LEU A 276 11.10 4.28 24.54
N ARG A 277 11.88 3.25 24.87
CA ARG A 277 11.48 2.14 25.78
C ARG A 277 11.10 2.60 27.19
N ALA A 278 11.69 3.68 27.68
CA ALA A 278 11.50 4.13 29.06
C ALA A 278 10.10 4.73 29.32
N HIS A 279 9.33 5.05 28.31
CA HIS A 279 8.01 5.67 28.44
C HIS A 279 6.82 4.69 28.35
N GLU A 280 7.04 3.41 28.01
CA GLU A 280 6.00 2.37 28.03
C GLU A 280 5.66 1.86 29.46
N THR A 281 6.48 2.15 30.47
CA THR A 281 6.34 1.61 31.84
C THR A 281 5.87 2.62 32.87
N SER A 282 5.34 3.76 32.46
CA SER A 282 4.84 4.78 33.40
C SER A 282 3.35 5.10 33.19
#